data_630a073cea5079ed11d7f16f87a66ebb
#
_entry.id   630a073cea5079ed11d7f16f87a66ebb
#
_cell.length_a   1.000
_cell.length_b   1.000
_cell.length_c   1.000
_cell.angle_alpha   90.00
_cell.angle_beta   90.00
_cell.angle_gamma   90.00
#
_symmetry.space_group_name_H-M   'P 1'
#
loop_
_entity.id
_entity.type
_entity.pdbx_description
1 polymer ?
#
loop_
_entity_poly.entity_id
_entity_poly.type
_entity_poly.pdbx_seq_one_letter_code
_entity_poly.pdbx_strand_id
1 'polypeptide(L)'
;MCIRDRIGMGDMLISTGSDLTRLQCAFIDTPEVEKICDFIGSQRAYPQAHILPEYEGEGEVIGTTADLNDKDALFDEAARTVVQSQSGSTSLIQRKLRLGYNRAGRIIDQLEAAGIVGPFEGSKARQVLIKDILELEDLLKNLNNEE
;
A
#
# COMPACT_ATOMS: atom_id res chain seq x y z
N MET A 1 10.85 -18.25 2.16
CA MET A 1 12.00 -18.89 1.51
C MET A 1 13.10 -17.85 1.33
N CYS A 2 14.22 -18.00 2.02
CA CYS A 2 15.30 -17.00 1.99
C CYS A 2 16.10 -17.11 0.70
N ILE A 3 15.96 -16.17 -0.21
CA ILE A 3 16.77 -16.04 -1.44
C ILE A 3 18.27 -15.90 -1.12
N ARG A 4 18.61 -15.51 0.13
CA ARG A 4 19.98 -15.30 0.59
C ARG A 4 20.84 -16.57 0.66
N ASP A 5 20.21 -17.72 0.78
CA ASP A 5 20.92 -18.99 1.00
C ASP A 5 21.37 -19.65 -0.32
N ARG A 6 21.18 -18.96 -1.45
CA ARG A 6 21.64 -19.40 -2.77
C ARG A 6 22.82 -18.59 -3.23
N ILE A 7 23.77 -19.30 -3.83
CA ILE A 7 25.03 -18.70 -4.33
C ILE A 7 24.75 -17.75 -5.51
N GLY A 8 23.62 -17.86 -6.20
CA GLY A 8 23.37 -17.17 -7.46
C GLY A 8 24.04 -17.90 -8.64
N MET A 9 24.26 -17.20 -9.75
CA MET A 9 25.03 -17.73 -10.90
C MET A 9 24.51 -19.08 -11.43
N GLY A 10 23.19 -19.26 -11.50
CA GLY A 10 22.57 -20.50 -11.99
C GLY A 10 22.19 -21.52 -10.92
N ASP A 11 22.43 -21.23 -9.65
CA ASP A 11 21.93 -22.07 -8.55
C ASP A 11 20.41 -21.87 -8.37
N MET A 12 19.64 -22.93 -8.58
CA MET A 12 18.18 -22.86 -8.51
C MET A 12 17.57 -24.01 -7.74
N LEU A 13 16.36 -23.78 -7.24
CA LEU A 13 15.49 -24.78 -6.66
C LEU A 13 14.27 -24.99 -7.57
N ILE A 14 14.02 -26.22 -7.95
CA ILE A 14 12.84 -26.60 -8.72
C ILE A 14 11.92 -27.42 -7.82
N SER A 15 10.64 -27.04 -7.79
CA SER A 15 9.58 -27.84 -7.17
C SER A 15 8.69 -28.42 -8.26
N THR A 16 8.59 -29.73 -8.29
CA THR A 16 7.70 -30.51 -9.17
C THR A 16 6.58 -31.19 -8.38
N GLY A 17 6.03 -30.51 -7.40
CA GLY A 17 5.03 -31.02 -6.46
C GLY A 17 5.51 -30.94 -5.02
N SER A 18 5.62 -32.07 -4.33
CA SER A 18 6.06 -32.13 -2.93
C SER A 18 7.57 -32.06 -2.74
N ASP A 19 8.35 -32.32 -3.78
CA ASP A 19 9.80 -32.43 -3.68
C ASP A 19 10.48 -31.16 -4.19
N LEU A 20 11.54 -30.74 -3.46
CA LEU A 20 12.43 -29.64 -3.82
C LEU A 20 13.77 -30.22 -4.28
N THR A 21 14.11 -29.98 -5.54
CA THR A 21 15.39 -30.38 -6.10
C THR A 21 16.27 -29.16 -6.34
N ARG A 22 17.49 -29.15 -5.77
CA ARG A 22 18.49 -28.14 -6.04
C ARG A 22 19.31 -28.52 -7.25
N LEU A 23 19.41 -27.60 -8.20
CA LEU A 23 20.14 -27.78 -9.45
C LEU A 23 21.15 -26.64 -9.64
N GLN A 24 22.29 -26.98 -10.21
CA GLN A 24 23.23 -26.03 -10.74
C GLN A 24 23.02 -25.95 -12.25
N CYS A 25 22.47 -24.85 -12.74
CA CYS A 25 22.33 -24.60 -14.18
C CYS A 25 23.58 -23.93 -14.77
N ALA A 26 23.67 -23.93 -16.08
CA ALA A 26 24.65 -23.12 -16.79
C ALA A 26 24.41 -21.65 -16.44
N PHE A 27 25.50 -20.92 -16.27
CA PHE A 27 25.44 -19.47 -16.08
C PHE A 27 25.14 -18.79 -17.40
N ILE A 28 24.19 -17.85 -17.38
CA ILE A 28 23.84 -16.99 -18.51
C ILE A 28 24.16 -15.56 -18.08
N ASP A 29 25.02 -14.89 -18.82
CA ASP A 29 25.42 -13.51 -18.54
C ASP A 29 24.43 -12.51 -19.16
N THR A 30 24.48 -11.25 -18.69
CA THR A 30 23.58 -10.17 -19.13
C THR A 30 23.50 -10.02 -20.65
N PRO A 31 24.60 -10.03 -21.42
CA PRO A 31 24.55 -9.94 -22.88
C PRO A 31 23.80 -11.11 -23.56
N GLU A 32 23.80 -12.28 -22.94
CA GLU A 32 23.06 -13.45 -23.45
C GLU A 32 21.58 -13.32 -23.14
N VAL A 33 21.23 -12.81 -21.94
CA VAL A 33 19.86 -12.50 -21.55
C VAL A 33 19.27 -11.44 -22.50
N GLU A 34 20.00 -10.37 -22.79
CA GLU A 34 19.57 -9.32 -23.72
C GLU A 34 19.25 -9.89 -25.10
N LYS A 35 20.11 -10.74 -25.67
CA LYS A 35 19.89 -11.39 -26.96
C LYS A 35 18.61 -12.26 -26.95
N ILE A 36 18.36 -12.98 -25.84
CA ILE A 36 17.15 -13.80 -25.70
C ILE A 36 15.92 -12.90 -25.60
N CYS A 37 15.99 -11.82 -24.85
CA CYS A 37 14.89 -10.86 -24.72
C CYS A 37 14.58 -10.18 -26.06
N ASP A 38 15.60 -9.76 -26.81
CA ASP A 38 15.44 -9.19 -28.15
C ASP A 38 14.83 -10.19 -29.12
N PHE A 39 15.28 -11.44 -29.07
CA PHE A 39 14.70 -12.50 -29.88
C PHE A 39 13.23 -12.75 -29.55
N ILE A 40 12.88 -12.80 -28.28
CA ILE A 40 11.48 -12.95 -27.83
C ILE A 40 10.67 -11.71 -28.28
N GLY A 41 11.20 -10.51 -28.08
CA GLY A 41 10.53 -9.25 -28.44
C GLY A 41 10.34 -9.07 -29.95
N SER A 42 11.19 -9.67 -30.79
CA SER A 42 11.07 -9.64 -32.24
C SER A 42 10.00 -10.60 -32.80
N GLN A 43 9.51 -11.51 -31.98
CA GLN A 43 8.47 -12.46 -32.38
C GLN A 43 7.09 -11.77 -32.42
N ARG A 44 6.17 -12.40 -33.17
CA ARG A 44 4.80 -11.91 -33.28
C ARG A 44 4.09 -12.07 -31.93
N ALA A 45 3.82 -10.96 -31.27
CA ALA A 45 3.08 -10.90 -30.02
C ALA A 45 1.60 -10.52 -30.24
N TYR A 46 0.81 -10.56 -29.19
CA TYR A 46 -0.53 -9.98 -29.20
C TYR A 46 -0.43 -8.47 -29.44
N PRO A 47 -1.38 -7.87 -30.20
CA PRO A 47 -1.35 -6.44 -30.53
C PRO A 47 -1.49 -5.53 -29.30
N GLN A 48 -1.99 -6.06 -28.20
CA GLN A 48 -2.17 -5.35 -26.94
C GLN A 48 -1.80 -6.27 -25.78
N ALA A 49 -1.36 -5.68 -24.66
CA ALA A 49 -1.16 -6.41 -23.42
C ALA A 49 -2.49 -7.02 -22.97
N HIS A 50 -2.44 -8.22 -22.38
CA HIS A 50 -3.62 -8.83 -21.78
C HIS A 50 -4.05 -7.99 -20.57
N ILE A 51 -5.20 -7.36 -20.72
CA ILE A 51 -5.80 -6.60 -19.61
C ILE A 51 -6.48 -7.62 -18.70
N LEU A 52 -5.96 -7.76 -17.50
CA LEU A 52 -6.61 -8.56 -16.47
C LEU A 52 -7.90 -7.83 -16.05
N PRO A 53 -9.00 -8.57 -15.79
CA PRO A 53 -10.17 -7.96 -15.19
C PRO A 53 -9.76 -7.34 -13.86
N GLU A 54 -10.19 -6.10 -13.63
CA GLU A 54 -9.99 -5.46 -12.34
C GLU A 54 -10.71 -6.28 -11.27
N TYR A 55 -9.97 -6.59 -10.20
CA TYR A 55 -10.56 -7.24 -9.04
C TYR A 55 -11.41 -6.20 -8.30
N GLU A 56 -12.72 -6.23 -8.53
CA GLU A 56 -13.67 -5.52 -7.68
C GLU A 56 -13.78 -6.26 -6.34
N GLY A 57 -12.72 -6.18 -5.52
CA GLY A 57 -12.76 -6.63 -4.15
C GLY A 57 -13.72 -5.76 -3.37
N GLU A 58 -14.61 -6.36 -2.61
CA GLU A 58 -15.44 -5.62 -1.66
C GLU A 58 -14.53 -4.75 -0.78
N GLY A 59 -14.38 -3.47 -1.12
CA GLY A 59 -13.74 -2.47 -0.28
C GLY A 59 -12.49 -1.76 -0.77
N GLU A 60 -12.03 -1.92 -2.03
CA GLU A 60 -10.99 -1.05 -2.55
C GLU A 60 -11.56 0.01 -3.51
N VAL A 61 -12.07 1.06 -2.93
CA VAL A 61 -12.26 2.33 -3.64
C VAL A 61 -10.93 3.08 -3.58
N ILE A 62 -10.02 2.79 -4.52
CA ILE A 62 -8.87 3.65 -4.75
C ILE A 62 -9.39 4.88 -5.49
N GLY A 63 -9.49 6.01 -4.78
CA GLY A 63 -9.65 7.32 -5.40
C GLY A 63 -11.07 7.88 -5.51
N THR A 64 -11.96 7.60 -4.59
CA THR A 64 -13.10 8.49 -4.32
C THR A 64 -12.80 9.35 -3.11
N THR A 65 -13.11 10.63 -3.23
CA THR A 65 -13.17 11.58 -2.11
C THR A 65 -13.74 10.86 -0.89
N ALA A 66 -12.92 10.71 0.16
CA ALA A 66 -13.35 10.06 1.39
C ALA A 66 -14.64 10.76 1.85
N ASP A 67 -15.74 10.02 1.83
CA ASP A 67 -17.04 10.58 2.18
C ASP A 67 -17.07 10.78 3.71
N LEU A 68 -17.14 12.03 4.14
CA LEU A 68 -17.24 12.37 5.55
C LEU A 68 -18.60 12.03 6.15
N ASN A 69 -19.61 11.72 5.30
CA ASN A 69 -20.93 11.28 5.77
C ASN A 69 -20.93 9.82 6.26
N ASP A 70 -19.92 9.00 5.85
CA ASP A 70 -19.72 7.63 6.33
C ASP A 70 -18.40 7.52 7.12
N LYS A 71 -18.32 8.27 8.23
CA LYS A 71 -17.16 8.27 9.12
C LYS A 71 -16.97 6.90 9.77
N ASP A 72 -15.73 6.40 9.77
CA ASP A 72 -15.42 5.19 10.56
C ASP A 72 -15.61 5.46 12.06
N ALA A 73 -16.15 4.49 12.79
CA ALA A 73 -16.38 4.58 14.23
C ALA A 73 -15.11 4.91 15.06
N LEU A 74 -13.92 4.70 14.50
CA LEU A 74 -12.63 5.02 15.12
C LEU A 74 -11.99 6.29 14.56
N PHE A 75 -12.73 7.09 13.78
CA PHE A 75 -12.24 8.32 13.18
C PHE A 75 -11.69 9.30 14.24
N ASP A 76 -12.47 9.60 15.27
CA ASP A 76 -12.10 10.54 16.34
C ASP A 76 -10.85 10.07 17.11
N GLU A 77 -10.78 8.75 17.42
CA GLU A 77 -9.64 8.17 18.13
C GLU A 77 -8.38 8.18 17.25
N ALA A 78 -8.53 7.93 15.96
CA ALA A 78 -7.45 8.03 14.99
C ALA A 78 -6.96 9.48 14.86
N ALA A 79 -7.86 10.46 14.78
CA ALA A 79 -7.54 11.88 14.75
C ALA A 79 -6.69 12.30 15.96
N ARG A 80 -7.14 11.96 17.16
CA ARG A 80 -6.37 12.22 18.41
C ARG A 80 -5.00 11.56 18.38
N THR A 81 -4.92 10.31 17.93
CA THR A 81 -3.66 9.56 17.84
C THR A 81 -2.66 10.24 16.88
N VAL A 82 -3.13 10.69 15.72
CA VAL A 82 -2.32 11.36 14.70
C VAL A 82 -1.83 12.72 15.20
N VAL A 83 -2.71 13.53 15.79
CA VAL A 83 -2.33 14.85 16.32
C VAL A 83 -1.39 14.74 17.52
N GLN A 84 -1.61 13.80 18.45
CA GLN A 84 -0.69 13.56 19.58
C GLN A 84 0.71 13.13 19.13
N SER A 85 0.79 12.31 18.08
CA SER A 85 2.08 11.82 17.58
C SER A 85 2.71 12.72 16.55
N GLN A 86 1.99 13.75 16.06
CA GLN A 86 2.38 14.63 14.96
C GLN A 86 2.87 13.85 13.73
N SER A 87 2.19 12.75 13.42
CA SER A 87 2.56 11.86 12.33
C SER A 87 1.33 11.21 11.69
N GLY A 88 1.04 11.59 10.44
CA GLY A 88 -0.04 11.06 9.61
C GLY A 88 0.34 9.74 8.94
N SER A 89 0.70 8.72 9.72
CA SER A 89 1.14 7.41 9.20
C SER A 89 0.05 6.36 9.34
N THR A 90 -0.31 5.69 8.22
CA THR A 90 -1.23 4.55 8.21
C THR A 90 -0.76 3.44 9.14
N SER A 91 0.54 3.17 9.18
CA SER A 91 1.13 2.14 10.06
C SER A 91 1.05 2.50 11.54
N LEU A 92 1.03 3.78 11.88
CA LEU A 92 0.80 4.25 13.24
C LEU A 92 -0.63 3.94 13.70
N ILE A 93 -1.63 4.29 12.87
CA ILE A 93 -3.05 4.02 13.12
C ILE A 93 -3.27 2.50 13.25
N GLN A 94 -2.75 1.74 12.30
CA GLN A 94 -2.82 0.28 12.29
C GLN A 94 -2.33 -0.34 13.59
N ARG A 95 -1.17 0.08 14.05
CA ARG A 95 -0.54 -0.44 15.27
C ARG A 95 -1.24 0.02 16.56
N LYS A 96 -1.66 1.28 16.61
CA LYS A 96 -2.27 1.87 17.80
C LYS A 96 -3.71 1.39 18.00
N LEU A 97 -4.50 1.37 16.93
CA LEU A 97 -5.91 0.98 16.96
C LEU A 97 -6.14 -0.50 16.60
N ARG A 98 -5.07 -1.26 16.34
CA ARG A 98 -5.12 -2.70 15.98
C ARG A 98 -6.01 -2.98 14.78
N LEU A 99 -5.90 -2.17 13.75
CA LEU A 99 -6.70 -2.26 12.53
C LEU A 99 -5.95 -2.96 11.40
N GLY A 100 -6.72 -3.50 10.44
CA GLY A 100 -6.18 -3.94 9.16
C GLY A 100 -5.69 -2.76 8.31
N TYR A 101 -4.76 -3.02 7.39
CA TYR A 101 -4.13 -1.99 6.55
C TYR A 101 -5.15 -1.15 5.77
N ASN A 102 -6.13 -1.83 5.13
CA ASN A 102 -7.13 -1.16 4.30
C ASN A 102 -8.05 -0.24 5.12
N ARG A 103 -8.46 -0.67 6.32
CA ARG A 103 -9.29 0.16 7.19
C ARG A 103 -8.51 1.36 7.72
N ALA A 104 -7.25 1.16 8.11
CA ALA A 104 -6.37 2.26 8.53
C ALA A 104 -6.10 3.24 7.38
N GLY A 105 -5.99 2.75 6.13
CA GLY A 105 -5.89 3.57 4.93
C GLY A 105 -7.12 4.45 4.73
N ARG A 106 -8.34 3.87 4.78
CA ARG A 106 -9.59 4.65 4.66
C ARG A 106 -9.73 5.72 5.74
N ILE A 107 -9.39 5.40 6.98
CA ILE A 107 -9.43 6.39 8.07
C ILE A 107 -8.48 7.54 7.80
N ILE A 108 -7.25 7.29 7.32
CA ILE A 108 -6.31 8.37 7.05
C ILE A 108 -6.74 9.22 5.85
N ASP A 109 -7.45 8.66 4.87
CA ASP A 109 -8.04 9.40 3.76
C ASP A 109 -9.22 10.26 4.24
N GLN A 110 -10.02 9.78 5.19
CA GLN A 110 -11.05 10.58 5.87
C GLN A 110 -10.45 11.72 6.69
N LEU A 111 -9.30 11.50 7.36
CA LEU A 111 -8.57 12.54 8.08
C LEU A 111 -8.00 13.61 7.13
N GLU A 112 -7.62 13.24 5.91
CA GLU A 112 -7.24 14.19 4.86
C GLU A 112 -8.43 15.02 4.40
N ALA A 113 -9.55 14.38 4.10
CA ALA A 113 -10.79 15.06 3.70
C ALA A 113 -11.30 16.04 4.78
N ALA A 114 -11.10 15.70 6.05
CA ALA A 114 -11.41 16.58 7.20
C ALA A 114 -10.37 17.69 7.44
N GLY A 115 -9.28 17.73 6.67
CA GLY A 115 -8.20 18.74 6.82
C GLY A 115 -7.31 18.54 8.05
N ILE A 116 -7.30 17.36 8.65
CA ILE A 116 -6.46 17.05 9.83
C ILE A 116 -5.04 16.69 9.39
N VAL A 117 -4.93 15.98 8.26
CA VAL A 117 -3.64 15.63 7.64
C VAL A 117 -3.55 16.17 6.22
N GLY A 118 -2.34 16.38 5.74
CA GLY A 118 -2.06 16.81 4.38
C GLY A 118 -2.19 15.66 3.36
N PRO A 119 -2.02 15.98 2.07
CA PRO A 119 -2.18 15.01 0.99
C PRO A 119 -1.15 13.89 1.03
N PHE A 120 -1.48 12.81 0.33
CA PHE A 120 -0.59 11.66 0.21
C PHE A 120 0.71 12.00 -0.52
N GLU A 121 1.85 11.77 0.12
CA GLU A 121 3.20 12.00 -0.41
C GLU A 121 3.99 10.69 -0.62
N GLY A 122 3.35 9.68 -1.16
CA GLY A 122 3.98 8.38 -1.41
C GLY A 122 4.26 7.59 -0.13
N SER A 123 5.48 7.09 0.06
CA SER A 123 5.84 6.25 1.21
C SER A 123 6.09 7.01 2.51
N LYS A 124 6.04 8.34 2.50
CA LYS A 124 6.24 9.16 3.70
C LYS A 124 4.96 9.29 4.51
N ALA A 125 5.12 9.50 5.82
CA ALA A 125 3.99 9.88 6.67
C ALA A 125 3.44 11.25 6.23
N ARG A 126 2.10 11.37 6.13
CA ARG A 126 1.45 12.64 5.78
C ARG A 126 1.72 13.68 6.86
N GLN A 127 1.84 14.92 6.44
CA GLN A 127 2.02 16.04 7.37
C GLN A 127 0.75 16.24 8.19
N VAL A 128 0.88 16.45 9.51
CA VAL A 128 -0.25 16.81 10.36
C VAL A 128 -0.44 18.34 10.28
N LEU A 129 -1.63 18.77 9.94
CA LEU A 129 -1.95 20.19 9.75
C LEU A 129 -2.35 20.86 11.07
N ILE A 130 -2.98 20.10 11.98
CA ILE A 130 -3.42 20.56 13.29
C ILE A 130 -2.30 20.32 14.31
N LYS A 131 -1.95 21.37 15.04
CA LYS A 131 -0.84 21.32 16.01
C LYS A 131 -1.31 21.02 17.44
N ASP A 132 -2.53 21.40 17.77
CA ASP A 132 -3.04 21.35 19.13
C ASP A 132 -4.28 20.45 19.25
N ILE A 133 -4.38 19.73 20.37
CA ILE A 133 -5.55 18.88 20.65
C ILE A 133 -6.82 19.71 20.84
N LEU A 134 -6.70 20.93 21.37
CA LEU A 134 -7.85 21.82 21.54
C LEU A 134 -8.45 22.22 20.20
N GLU A 135 -7.62 22.59 19.23
CA GLU A 135 -8.01 22.90 17.86
C GLU A 135 -8.71 21.70 17.19
N LEU A 136 -8.17 20.48 17.42
CA LEU A 136 -8.78 19.23 16.94
C LEU A 136 -10.17 19.01 17.53
N GLU A 137 -10.34 19.16 18.86
CA GLU A 137 -11.63 18.92 19.53
C GLU A 137 -12.71 19.91 19.06
N ASP A 138 -12.33 21.13 18.77
CA ASP A 138 -13.27 22.13 18.20
C ASP A 138 -13.65 21.79 16.76
N LEU A 139 -12.71 21.29 15.95
CA LEU A 139 -12.98 20.80 14.60
C LEU A 139 -13.91 19.57 14.64
N LEU A 140 -13.63 18.57 15.49
CA LEU A 140 -14.46 17.38 15.63
C LEU A 140 -15.89 17.72 16.08
N LYS A 141 -16.10 18.69 16.98
CA LYS A 141 -17.43 19.17 17.37
C LYS A 141 -18.18 19.80 16.19
N ASN A 142 -17.50 20.59 15.36
CA ASN A 142 -18.11 21.19 14.19
C ASN A 142 -18.54 20.13 13.17
N LEU A 143 -17.67 19.15 12.88
CA LEU A 143 -17.97 18.05 11.99
C LEU A 143 -19.13 17.15 12.46
N ASN A 144 -19.36 17.05 13.77
CA ASN A 144 -20.46 16.27 14.35
C ASN A 144 -21.76 17.09 14.51
N ASN A 145 -21.72 18.42 14.34
CA ASN A 145 -22.90 19.29 14.40
C ASN A 145 -23.48 19.62 13.00
N GLU A 146 -22.79 19.23 11.92
CA GLU A 146 -23.27 19.39 10.54
C GLU A 146 -24.10 18.18 10.04
N GLU A 147 -24.30 17.18 10.88
CA GLU A 147 -25.29 16.08 10.70
C GLU A 147 -26.63 16.48 11.33
#